data_2e1fa7b7c9c35cb6359a1e222e45461b
#
_entry.id   2e1fa7b7c9c35cb6359a1e222e45461b
#
_cell.length_a   1.000
_cell.length_b   1.000
_cell.length_c   1.000
_cell.angle_alpha   90.00
_cell.angle_beta   90.00
_cell.angle_gamma   90.00
#
_symmetry.space_group_name_H-M   'P 1'
#
loop_
_entity.id
_entity.type
_entity.pdbx_description
1 polymer ?
#
loop_
_entity_poly.entity_id
_entity_poly.type
_entity_poly.pdbx_seq_one_letter_code
_entity_poly.pdbx_strand_id
1 'polypeptide(L)'
;HIIMQGPTYGLQTDLTNKDLCGFVSNPMEHGEASKLALYGVADYSWNIANYNPLDNWERGLVDLTPEAHEAYRTFAMHSCDTETGYRRIESWETKSFRIDNFTDAQFNALQNEFVKVKNAPAQMEANCKNALLMKELRPWLTEFGKLGDRGLKTMSLIKEYKAGNDQAFWDGYVNNRMSKEDVAAYEKHKSGTMVLQPFYEQSMDDMASGFFKKLTGKVPAFYKGIGTYATLRTTQSKAMFDNDSTTYY
;
A
#
# COMPACT_ATOMS: atom_id res chain seq x y z
N HIS A 1 6.44 -7.02 -8.13
CA HIS A 1 5.09 -7.61 -8.04
C HIS A 1 4.51 -7.42 -6.65
N ILE A 2 3.17 -7.38 -6.54
CA ILE A 2 2.44 -7.36 -5.26
C ILE A 2 2.30 -8.80 -4.77
N ILE A 3 2.47 -9.00 -3.46
CA ILE A 3 2.10 -10.24 -2.79
C ILE A 3 0.67 -10.06 -2.23
N MET A 4 -0.23 -10.98 -2.58
CA MET A 4 -1.66 -10.84 -2.28
C MET A 4 -1.97 -11.40 -0.89
N GLN A 5 -2.32 -10.51 0.05
CA GLN A 5 -2.56 -10.84 1.45
C GLN A 5 -3.94 -10.39 1.96
N GLY A 6 -4.78 -9.89 1.06
CA GLY A 6 -6.13 -9.43 1.41
C GLY A 6 -7.12 -10.55 1.68
N PRO A 7 -8.30 -10.21 2.23
CA PRO A 7 -9.40 -11.15 2.42
C PRO A 7 -9.89 -11.73 1.10
N THR A 8 -10.40 -12.95 1.14
CA THR A 8 -10.95 -13.65 -0.04
C THR A 8 -12.38 -13.20 -0.29
N TYR A 9 -12.54 -12.14 -1.04
CA TYR A 9 -13.84 -11.57 -1.42
C TYR A 9 -14.45 -12.22 -2.66
N GLY A 10 -15.74 -11.90 -2.90
CA GLY A 10 -16.45 -12.21 -4.14
C GLY A 10 -17.04 -13.62 -4.19
N LEU A 11 -16.97 -14.37 -3.10
CA LEU A 11 -17.56 -15.70 -3.00
C LEU A 11 -19.06 -15.59 -2.63
N GLN A 12 -19.90 -16.29 -3.36
CA GLN A 12 -21.35 -16.32 -3.15
C GLN A 12 -21.70 -17.20 -1.95
N THR A 13 -22.51 -16.70 -1.03
CA THR A 13 -22.90 -17.40 0.19
C THR A 13 -24.27 -18.06 0.14
N ASP A 14 -25.00 -17.87 -0.96
CA ASP A 14 -26.32 -18.47 -1.21
C ASP A 14 -26.27 -19.77 -2.05
N LEU A 15 -25.06 -20.27 -2.35
CA LEU A 15 -24.87 -21.51 -3.08
C LEU A 15 -25.08 -22.72 -2.17
N THR A 16 -25.55 -23.83 -2.78
CA THR A 16 -25.76 -25.11 -2.11
C THR A 16 -24.89 -26.20 -2.74
N ASN A 17 -24.90 -27.38 -2.12
CA ASN A 17 -24.21 -28.56 -2.67
C ASN A 17 -24.80 -29.07 -4.01
N LYS A 18 -25.91 -28.52 -4.48
CA LYS A 18 -26.47 -28.75 -5.80
C LYS A 18 -25.86 -27.83 -6.87
N ASP A 19 -25.32 -26.70 -6.44
CA ASP A 19 -24.76 -25.67 -7.32
C ASP A 19 -23.25 -25.83 -7.51
N LEU A 20 -22.56 -26.41 -6.51
CA LEU A 20 -21.12 -26.60 -6.52
C LEU A 20 -20.74 -28.06 -6.27
N CYS A 21 -19.89 -28.61 -7.16
CA CYS A 21 -19.25 -29.91 -7.00
C CYS A 21 -17.92 -29.84 -6.24
N GLY A 22 -17.32 -28.67 -6.16
CA GLY A 22 -16.03 -28.46 -5.52
C GLY A 22 -15.49 -27.05 -5.77
N PHE A 23 -14.36 -26.77 -5.17
CA PHE A 23 -13.65 -25.52 -5.30
C PHE A 23 -12.19 -25.75 -5.67
N VAL A 24 -11.70 -25.07 -6.70
CA VAL A 24 -10.30 -25.13 -7.13
C VAL A 24 -9.67 -23.77 -6.92
N SER A 25 -8.56 -23.73 -6.23
CA SER A 25 -7.78 -22.52 -5.98
C SER A 25 -6.42 -22.59 -6.66
N ASN A 26 -5.97 -21.47 -7.21
CA ASN A 26 -4.62 -21.32 -7.75
C ASN A 26 -3.86 -20.31 -6.87
N PRO A 27 -3.17 -20.77 -5.80
CA PRO A 27 -2.44 -19.91 -4.90
C PRO A 27 -1.20 -19.30 -5.56
N MET A 28 -0.59 -18.33 -4.87
CA MET A 28 0.70 -17.77 -5.29
C MET A 28 1.81 -18.82 -5.25
N GLU A 29 2.94 -18.55 -5.91
CA GLU A 29 4.16 -19.38 -5.86
C GLU A 29 4.79 -19.48 -4.45
N HIS A 30 4.42 -18.54 -3.54
CA HIS A 30 4.86 -18.48 -2.16
C HIS A 30 3.89 -19.25 -1.26
N GLY A 31 4.27 -20.47 -0.89
CA GLY A 31 3.37 -21.42 -0.22
C GLY A 31 2.91 -20.96 1.16
N GLU A 32 3.81 -20.43 1.98
CA GLU A 32 3.46 -19.93 3.30
C GLU A 32 2.64 -18.64 3.23
N ALA A 33 3.04 -17.72 2.37
CA ALA A 33 2.28 -16.48 2.16
C ALA A 33 0.90 -16.71 1.56
N SER A 34 0.68 -17.81 0.84
CA SER A 34 -0.62 -18.19 0.30
C SER A 34 -1.60 -18.70 1.36
N LYS A 35 -1.13 -19.12 2.52
CA LYS A 35 -1.98 -19.72 3.58
C LYS A 35 -3.08 -18.79 4.05
N LEU A 36 -2.82 -17.48 4.11
CA LEU A 36 -3.83 -16.51 4.54
C LEU A 36 -5.03 -16.48 3.58
N ALA A 37 -4.80 -16.47 2.26
CA ALA A 37 -5.88 -16.56 1.28
C ALA A 37 -6.53 -17.94 1.28
N LEU A 38 -5.75 -19.03 1.39
CA LEU A 38 -6.25 -20.40 1.45
C LEU A 38 -7.07 -20.65 2.73
N TYR A 39 -6.82 -19.95 3.81
CA TYR A 39 -7.64 -20.00 5.03
C TYR A 39 -9.09 -19.57 4.70
N GLY A 40 -9.25 -18.51 3.89
CA GLY A 40 -10.56 -18.10 3.37
C GLY A 40 -11.22 -19.13 2.47
N VAL A 41 -10.46 -19.73 1.57
CA VAL A 41 -10.96 -20.80 0.70
C VAL A 41 -11.42 -22.02 1.49
N ALA A 42 -10.67 -22.41 2.52
CA ALA A 42 -11.01 -23.54 3.37
C ALA A 42 -12.30 -23.29 4.15
N ASP A 43 -12.43 -22.15 4.82
CA ASP A 43 -13.63 -21.79 5.59
C ASP A 43 -14.87 -21.70 4.70
N TYR A 44 -14.75 -21.05 3.54
CA TYR A 44 -15.84 -21.00 2.56
C TYR A 44 -16.28 -22.40 2.10
N SER A 45 -15.33 -23.30 1.85
CA SER A 45 -15.63 -24.67 1.40
C SER A 45 -16.37 -25.49 2.44
N TRP A 46 -16.15 -25.22 3.72
CA TRP A 46 -16.82 -25.87 4.83
C TRP A 46 -18.17 -25.26 5.18
N ASN A 47 -18.32 -23.95 5.08
CA ASN A 47 -19.47 -23.22 5.60
C ASN A 47 -19.86 -22.05 4.70
N ILE A 48 -20.28 -22.36 3.50
CA ILE A 48 -20.63 -21.37 2.45
C ILE A 48 -21.60 -20.33 2.98
N ALA A 49 -22.69 -20.75 3.64
CA ALA A 49 -23.77 -19.87 4.04
C ALA A 49 -23.38 -18.80 5.09
N ASN A 50 -22.38 -19.09 5.93
CA ASN A 50 -21.94 -18.17 6.98
C ASN A 50 -20.54 -17.59 6.75
N TYR A 51 -19.98 -17.77 5.55
CA TYR A 51 -18.68 -17.21 5.24
C TYR A 51 -18.69 -15.69 5.26
N ASN A 52 -17.82 -15.12 6.08
CA ASN A 52 -17.56 -13.68 6.11
C ASN A 52 -16.08 -13.44 5.83
N PRO A 53 -15.73 -12.78 4.71
CA PRO A 53 -14.33 -12.65 4.29
C PRO A 53 -13.48 -11.86 5.29
N LEU A 54 -14.04 -10.84 5.96
CA LEU A 54 -13.28 -10.02 6.93
C LEU A 54 -13.06 -10.77 8.22
N ASP A 55 -14.11 -11.36 8.80
CA ASP A 55 -14.00 -12.12 10.05
C ASP A 55 -13.08 -13.32 9.89
N ASN A 56 -13.15 -13.99 8.73
CA ASN A 56 -12.26 -15.07 8.38
C ASN A 56 -10.80 -14.61 8.30
N TRP A 57 -10.55 -13.50 7.62
CA TRP A 57 -9.22 -12.95 7.44
C TRP A 57 -8.57 -12.53 8.78
N GLU A 58 -9.32 -11.86 9.66
CA GLU A 58 -8.84 -11.51 11.02
C GLU A 58 -8.51 -12.77 11.84
N ARG A 59 -9.34 -13.81 11.78
CA ARG A 59 -9.05 -15.09 12.44
C ARG A 59 -7.82 -15.76 11.83
N GLY A 60 -7.72 -15.78 10.49
CA GLY A 60 -6.58 -16.37 9.80
C GLY A 60 -5.24 -15.73 10.19
N LEU A 61 -5.20 -14.42 10.38
CA LEU A 61 -4.01 -13.71 10.86
C LEU A 61 -3.58 -14.18 12.26
N VAL A 62 -4.56 -14.33 13.18
CA VAL A 62 -4.29 -14.82 14.54
C VAL A 62 -3.85 -16.27 14.54
N ASP A 63 -4.54 -17.14 13.78
CA ASP A 63 -4.24 -18.58 13.76
C ASP A 63 -2.90 -18.89 13.10
N LEU A 64 -2.53 -18.16 12.06
CA LEU A 64 -1.28 -18.38 11.33
C LEU A 64 -0.05 -17.75 12.00
N THR A 65 -0.24 -16.64 12.72
CA THR A 65 0.86 -15.89 13.35
C THR A 65 0.45 -15.28 14.68
N PRO A 66 0.08 -16.08 15.69
CA PRO A 66 -0.53 -15.58 16.93
C PRO A 66 0.32 -14.54 17.66
N GLU A 67 1.65 -14.67 17.65
CA GLU A 67 2.56 -13.73 18.33
C GLU A 67 2.89 -12.48 17.50
N ALA A 68 2.59 -12.49 16.21
CA ALA A 68 2.93 -11.41 15.27
C ALA A 68 1.72 -10.88 14.49
N HIS A 69 0.48 -11.31 14.85
CA HIS A 69 -0.72 -11.06 14.05
C HIS A 69 -0.99 -9.57 13.79
N GLU A 70 -0.75 -8.68 14.75
CA GLU A 70 -0.95 -7.24 14.57
C GLU A 70 0.01 -6.63 13.51
N ALA A 71 1.27 -7.03 13.55
CA ALA A 71 2.26 -6.58 12.57
C ALA A 71 1.98 -7.21 11.19
N TYR A 72 1.59 -8.48 11.17
CA TYR A 72 1.20 -9.14 9.94
C TYR A 72 -0.09 -8.54 9.35
N ARG A 73 -1.07 -8.21 10.19
CA ARG A 73 -2.29 -7.50 9.77
C ARG A 73 -1.96 -6.16 9.10
N THR A 74 -1.07 -5.38 9.71
CA THR A 74 -0.63 -4.11 9.13
C THR A 74 -0.03 -4.31 7.73
N PHE A 75 0.85 -5.28 7.56
CA PHE A 75 1.42 -5.60 6.26
C PHE A 75 0.37 -6.13 5.27
N ALA A 76 -0.44 -7.09 5.68
CA ALA A 76 -1.42 -7.76 4.85
C ALA A 76 -2.50 -6.80 4.32
N MET A 77 -2.97 -5.88 5.16
CA MET A 77 -3.93 -4.85 4.79
C MET A 77 -3.43 -3.94 3.65
N HIS A 78 -2.13 -3.64 3.64
CA HIS A 78 -1.51 -2.81 2.61
C HIS A 78 -0.93 -3.61 1.43
N SER A 79 -1.01 -4.96 1.49
CA SER A 79 -0.51 -5.87 0.45
C SER A 79 -1.67 -6.58 -0.25
N CYS A 80 -2.57 -5.80 -0.83
CA CYS A 80 -3.71 -6.29 -1.59
C CYS A 80 -3.94 -5.43 -2.84
N ASP A 81 -4.67 -5.99 -3.79
CA ASP A 81 -5.03 -5.33 -5.04
C ASP A 81 -6.22 -4.40 -4.84
N THR A 82 -6.31 -3.34 -5.66
CA THR A 82 -7.36 -2.34 -5.61
C THR A 82 -8.73 -2.86 -6.00
N GLU A 83 -8.80 -3.83 -6.92
CA GLU A 83 -10.07 -4.32 -7.46
C GLU A 83 -10.68 -5.46 -6.65
N THR A 84 -9.83 -6.34 -6.16
CA THR A 84 -10.25 -7.56 -5.45
C THR A 84 -9.80 -7.59 -4.00
N GLY A 85 -9.04 -6.61 -3.58
CA GLY A 85 -8.38 -6.60 -2.30
C GLY A 85 -9.22 -6.08 -1.15
N TYR A 86 -8.55 -5.49 -0.19
CA TYR A 86 -9.14 -5.00 1.03
C TYR A 86 -10.14 -3.87 0.76
N ARG A 87 -11.41 -4.10 1.08
CA ARG A 87 -12.52 -3.15 0.82
C ARG A 87 -13.04 -2.47 2.07
N ARG A 88 -12.43 -2.71 3.20
CA ARG A 88 -12.77 -2.08 4.46
C ARG A 88 -12.23 -0.66 4.49
N ILE A 89 -13.02 0.28 5.01
CA ILE A 89 -12.56 1.63 5.28
C ILE A 89 -11.92 1.64 6.68
N GLU A 90 -10.64 1.93 6.73
CA GLU A 90 -9.91 2.08 7.99
C GLU A 90 -10.04 3.51 8.53
N SER A 91 -9.94 3.66 9.86
CA SER A 91 -10.08 4.97 10.52
C SER A 91 -8.99 5.98 10.15
N TRP A 92 -7.81 5.51 9.70
CA TRP A 92 -6.72 6.34 9.24
C TRP A 92 -6.84 6.73 7.77
N GLU A 93 -7.69 6.03 7.01
CA GLU A 93 -7.82 6.20 5.57
C GLU A 93 -8.61 7.47 5.25
N THR A 94 -8.03 8.32 4.42
CA THR A 94 -8.66 9.53 3.92
C THR A 94 -8.72 9.47 2.40
N LYS A 95 -9.93 9.45 1.88
CA LYS A 95 -10.14 9.57 0.44
C LYS A 95 -9.68 10.95 -0.02
N SER A 96 -8.90 10.97 -1.10
CA SER A 96 -8.42 12.20 -1.73
C SER A 96 -7.57 13.09 -0.79
N PHE A 97 -6.70 12.47 0.02
CA PHE A 97 -5.75 13.22 0.83
C PHE A 97 -4.86 14.10 -0.06
N ARG A 98 -4.86 15.39 0.24
CA ARG A 98 -3.99 16.39 -0.40
C ARG A 98 -3.30 17.19 0.70
N ILE A 99 -2.10 17.71 0.40
CA ILE A 99 -1.30 18.47 1.39
C ILE A 99 -2.01 19.72 1.93
N ASP A 100 -3.01 20.22 1.24
CA ASP A 100 -3.83 21.39 1.59
C ASP A 100 -5.26 21.03 2.03
N ASN A 101 -5.63 19.74 2.02
CA ASN A 101 -6.99 19.27 2.25
C ASN A 101 -7.04 18.13 3.27
N PHE A 102 -6.62 18.40 4.50
CA PHE A 102 -6.77 17.46 5.62
C PHE A 102 -6.97 18.20 6.96
N THR A 103 -7.63 17.54 7.89
CA THR A 103 -7.72 17.97 9.29
C THR A 103 -6.52 17.43 10.08
N ASP A 104 -6.23 18.04 11.25
CA ASP A 104 -5.20 17.53 12.14
C ASP A 104 -5.45 16.09 12.58
N ALA A 105 -6.71 15.72 12.79
CA ALA A 105 -7.06 14.35 13.13
C ALA A 105 -6.71 13.36 12.01
N GLN A 106 -7.01 13.70 10.76
CA GLN A 106 -6.65 12.88 9.60
C GLN A 106 -5.14 12.78 9.41
N PHE A 107 -4.43 13.92 9.59
CA PHE A 107 -2.98 13.96 9.53
C PHE A 107 -2.36 13.02 10.58
N ASN A 108 -2.79 13.14 11.82
CA ASN A 108 -2.27 12.33 12.91
C ASN A 108 -2.60 10.83 12.73
N ALA A 109 -3.80 10.52 12.25
CA ALA A 109 -4.20 9.13 11.97
C ALA A 109 -3.29 8.49 10.90
N LEU A 110 -3.03 9.19 9.80
CA LEU A 110 -2.13 8.72 8.75
C LEU A 110 -0.67 8.64 9.22
N GLN A 111 -0.22 9.62 10.00
CA GLN A 111 1.12 9.58 10.60
C GLN A 111 1.30 8.35 11.50
N ASN A 112 0.31 8.04 12.35
CA ASN A 112 0.32 6.87 13.20
C ASN A 112 0.33 5.56 12.37
N GLU A 113 -0.40 5.54 11.26
CA GLU A 113 -0.37 4.39 10.36
C GLU A 113 1.02 4.18 9.75
N PHE A 114 1.70 5.25 9.30
CA PHE A 114 3.09 5.15 8.84
C PHE A 114 4.05 4.68 9.94
N VAL A 115 3.80 5.00 11.21
CA VAL A 115 4.58 4.43 12.34
C VAL A 115 4.42 2.91 12.41
N LYS A 116 3.19 2.40 12.29
CA LYS A 116 2.93 0.94 12.26
C LYS A 116 3.63 0.30 11.06
N VAL A 117 3.48 0.88 9.87
CA VAL A 117 4.10 0.41 8.63
C VAL A 117 5.61 0.31 8.76
N LYS A 118 6.27 1.35 9.29
CA LYS A 118 7.71 1.36 9.54
C LYS A 118 8.15 0.25 10.49
N ASN A 119 7.36 0.00 11.54
CA ASN A 119 7.72 -0.93 12.61
C ASN A 119 7.32 -2.38 12.32
N ALA A 120 6.34 -2.61 11.44
CA ALA A 120 5.82 -3.94 11.17
C ALA A 120 6.91 -4.96 10.75
N PRO A 121 7.89 -4.65 9.89
CA PRO A 121 8.93 -5.61 9.54
C PRO A 121 9.76 -6.08 10.75
N ALA A 122 10.17 -5.16 11.60
CA ALA A 122 10.94 -5.49 12.80
C ALA A 122 10.11 -6.29 13.80
N GLN A 123 8.83 -5.98 13.96
CA GLN A 123 7.92 -6.72 14.83
C GLN A 123 7.65 -8.14 14.28
N MET A 124 7.49 -8.28 12.96
CA MET A 124 7.38 -9.58 12.31
C MET A 124 8.65 -10.41 12.51
N GLU A 125 9.83 -9.83 12.29
CA GLU A 125 11.12 -10.52 12.45
C GLU A 125 11.34 -10.97 13.91
N ALA A 126 10.93 -10.16 14.88
CA ALA A 126 11.10 -10.46 16.30
C ALA A 126 10.11 -11.52 16.85
N ASN A 127 8.88 -11.54 16.33
CA ASN A 127 7.79 -12.28 16.96
C ASN A 127 7.26 -13.45 16.12
N CYS A 128 7.36 -13.40 14.78
CA CYS A 128 6.83 -14.46 13.94
C CYS A 128 7.67 -15.74 14.04
N LYS A 129 7.08 -16.81 14.54
CA LYS A 129 7.75 -18.10 14.68
C LYS A 129 7.78 -18.93 13.39
N ASN A 130 7.04 -18.55 12.37
CA ASN A 130 7.04 -19.22 11.08
C ASN A 130 8.22 -18.71 10.23
N ALA A 131 9.37 -19.37 10.32
CA ALA A 131 10.58 -19.00 9.61
C ALA A 131 10.45 -19.07 8.09
N LEU A 132 9.59 -19.97 7.57
CA LEU A 132 9.34 -20.08 6.12
C LEU A 132 8.50 -18.90 5.62
N LEU A 133 7.47 -18.51 6.35
CA LEU A 133 6.69 -17.31 6.05
C LEU A 133 7.59 -16.06 6.04
N MET A 134 8.44 -15.91 7.05
CA MET A 134 9.39 -14.80 7.12
C MET A 134 10.37 -14.81 5.93
N LYS A 135 10.86 -15.98 5.53
CA LYS A 135 11.72 -16.11 4.35
C LYS A 135 11.02 -15.63 3.07
N GLU A 136 9.75 -16.00 2.89
CA GLU A 136 8.97 -15.59 1.72
C GLU A 136 8.61 -14.10 1.74
N LEU A 137 8.18 -13.56 2.88
CA LEU A 137 7.71 -12.17 2.99
C LEU A 137 8.82 -11.11 3.11
N ARG A 138 10.02 -11.47 3.56
CA ARG A 138 11.10 -10.52 3.88
C ARG A 138 11.38 -9.48 2.79
N PRO A 139 11.40 -9.81 1.48
CA PRO A 139 11.63 -8.80 0.45
C PRO A 139 10.56 -7.70 0.43
N TRP A 140 9.29 -8.07 0.55
CA TRP A 140 8.17 -7.11 0.62
C TRP A 140 8.11 -6.35 1.92
N LEU A 141 8.36 -7.02 3.05
CA LEU A 141 8.46 -6.38 4.36
C LEU A 141 9.57 -5.33 4.40
N THR A 142 10.71 -5.59 3.74
CA THR A 142 11.80 -4.63 3.64
C THR A 142 11.35 -3.34 2.93
N GLU A 143 10.71 -3.46 1.77
CA GLU A 143 10.21 -2.29 1.03
C GLU A 143 9.05 -1.61 1.76
N PHE A 144 8.22 -2.38 2.48
CA PHE A 144 7.16 -1.85 3.32
C PHE A 144 7.68 -0.97 4.46
N GLY A 145 8.73 -1.41 5.16
CA GLY A 145 9.38 -0.59 6.19
C GLY A 145 9.98 0.70 5.64
N LYS A 146 10.63 0.63 4.48
CA LYS A 146 11.15 1.81 3.77
C LYS A 146 10.01 2.78 3.38
N LEU A 147 8.86 2.26 2.93
CA LEU A 147 7.68 3.08 2.65
C LEU A 147 7.19 3.79 3.90
N GLY A 148 7.15 3.09 5.05
CA GLY A 148 6.81 3.70 6.33
C GLY A 148 7.75 4.87 6.70
N ASP A 149 9.05 4.69 6.52
CA ASP A 149 10.05 5.73 6.78
C ASP A 149 9.89 6.92 5.83
N ARG A 150 9.72 6.67 4.52
CA ARG A 150 9.45 7.72 3.53
C ARG A 150 8.16 8.48 3.85
N GLY A 151 7.10 7.77 4.23
CA GLY A 151 5.84 8.37 4.63
C GLY A 151 5.98 9.31 5.83
N LEU A 152 6.66 8.88 6.89
CA LEU A 152 6.92 9.71 8.06
C LEU A 152 7.72 10.97 7.73
N LYS A 153 8.76 10.84 6.91
CA LYS A 153 9.52 11.98 6.40
C LYS A 153 8.64 12.92 5.58
N THR A 154 7.77 12.39 4.74
CA THR A 154 6.80 13.19 3.97
C THR A 154 5.85 13.96 4.88
N MET A 155 5.33 13.34 5.95
CA MET A 155 4.49 14.01 6.94
C MET A 155 5.23 15.17 7.62
N SER A 156 6.53 15.01 7.93
CA SER A 156 7.36 16.09 8.44
C SER A 156 7.56 17.20 7.40
N LEU A 157 7.84 16.84 6.16
CA LEU A 157 8.04 17.81 5.06
C LEU A 157 6.80 18.66 4.78
N ILE A 158 5.60 18.09 4.89
CA ILE A 158 4.35 18.84 4.77
C ILE A 158 4.29 19.96 5.81
N LYS A 159 4.73 19.70 7.04
CA LYS A 159 4.79 20.73 8.09
C LYS A 159 5.79 21.82 7.75
N GLU A 160 7.00 21.48 7.33
CA GLU A 160 8.04 22.46 6.94
C GLU A 160 7.59 23.30 5.73
N TYR A 161 7.01 22.65 4.73
CA TYR A 161 6.46 23.30 3.54
C TYR A 161 5.36 24.32 3.90
N LYS A 162 4.41 23.92 4.75
CA LYS A 162 3.30 24.80 5.18
C LYS A 162 3.78 25.94 6.08
N ALA A 163 4.81 25.70 6.89
CA ALA A 163 5.44 26.73 7.73
C ALA A 163 6.30 27.73 6.92
N GLY A 164 6.60 27.45 5.66
CA GLY A 164 7.47 28.27 4.83
C GLY A 164 8.95 28.14 5.17
N ASN A 165 9.36 27.07 5.82
CA ASN A 165 10.75 26.76 6.16
C ASN A 165 11.50 26.20 4.95
N ASP A 166 11.74 27.04 3.95
CA ASP A 166 12.19 26.68 2.60
C ASP A 166 13.46 25.83 2.59
N GLN A 167 14.48 26.18 3.40
CA GLN A 167 15.73 25.43 3.44
C GLN A 167 15.53 24.03 4.04
N ALA A 168 14.86 23.93 5.19
CA ALA A 168 14.57 22.65 5.85
C ALA A 168 13.69 21.76 4.97
N PHE A 169 12.70 22.37 4.32
CA PHE A 169 11.86 21.68 3.34
C PHE A 169 12.70 21.12 2.20
N TRP A 170 13.51 21.93 1.54
CA TRP A 170 14.27 21.52 0.36
C TRP A 170 15.28 20.42 0.66
N ASP A 171 16.04 20.57 1.73
CA ASP A 171 17.01 19.56 2.17
C ASP A 171 16.32 18.22 2.48
N GLY A 172 15.22 18.27 3.21
CA GLY A 172 14.43 17.09 3.52
C GLY A 172 13.78 16.46 2.28
N TYR A 173 13.26 17.29 1.35
CA TYR A 173 12.68 16.84 0.10
C TYR A 173 13.69 16.06 -0.75
N VAL A 174 14.88 16.61 -0.96
CA VAL A 174 15.94 15.96 -1.74
C VAL A 174 16.32 14.61 -1.11
N ASN A 175 16.44 14.57 0.22
CA ASN A 175 16.81 13.35 0.96
C ASN A 175 15.68 12.31 1.09
N ASN A 176 14.42 12.70 0.81
CA ASN A 176 13.28 11.77 0.86
C ASN A 176 12.88 11.23 -0.53
N ARG A 177 13.54 11.66 -1.59
CA ARG A 177 13.29 11.11 -2.93
C ARG A 177 13.82 9.69 -3.05
N MET A 178 13.10 8.85 -3.75
CA MET A 178 13.60 7.53 -4.12
C MET A 178 14.72 7.64 -5.16
N SER A 179 15.83 6.96 -4.91
CA SER A 179 16.86 6.74 -5.93
C SER A 179 16.33 5.82 -7.05
N LYS A 180 17.06 5.69 -8.14
CA LYS A 180 16.71 4.73 -9.21
C LYS A 180 16.72 3.29 -8.68
N GLU A 181 17.63 3.00 -7.80
CA GLU A 181 17.79 1.70 -7.11
C GLU A 181 16.60 1.43 -6.19
N ASP A 182 16.16 2.44 -5.42
CA ASP A 182 14.96 2.32 -4.57
C ASP A 182 13.70 2.08 -5.39
N VAL A 183 13.53 2.80 -6.50
CA VAL A 183 12.40 2.58 -7.43
C VAL A 183 12.45 1.15 -7.98
N ALA A 184 13.61 0.68 -8.42
CA ALA A 184 13.75 -0.67 -8.96
C ALA A 184 13.49 -1.76 -7.92
N ALA A 185 13.91 -1.56 -6.67
CA ALA A 185 13.65 -2.47 -5.56
C ALA A 185 12.15 -2.52 -5.22
N TYR A 186 11.52 -1.34 -5.11
CA TYR A 186 10.08 -1.23 -4.87
C TYR A 186 9.25 -1.88 -5.98
N GLU A 187 9.60 -1.68 -7.26
CA GLU A 187 8.89 -2.28 -8.40
C GLU A 187 8.89 -3.81 -8.36
N LYS A 188 9.91 -4.42 -7.77
CA LYS A 188 9.99 -5.88 -7.58
C LYS A 188 9.09 -6.37 -6.44
N HIS A 189 8.96 -5.60 -5.36
CA HIS A 189 8.32 -6.03 -4.12
C HIS A 189 7.32 -4.98 -3.61
N LYS A 190 6.35 -4.63 -4.47
CA LYS A 190 5.36 -3.58 -4.18
C LYS A 190 4.51 -3.89 -2.96
N SER A 191 4.35 -2.89 -2.11
CA SER A 191 3.41 -2.87 -1.00
C SER A 191 2.88 -1.46 -0.78
N GLY A 192 1.76 -1.32 -0.10
CA GLY A 192 1.13 -0.02 0.13
C GLY A 192 0.61 0.68 -1.13
N THR A 193 0.34 -0.07 -2.19
CA THR A 193 0.03 0.45 -3.54
C THR A 193 -1.30 1.16 -3.63
N MET A 194 -2.24 0.88 -2.72
CA MET A 194 -3.58 1.48 -2.77
C MET A 194 -3.61 2.92 -2.26
N VAL A 195 -2.94 3.20 -1.15
CA VAL A 195 -3.04 4.50 -0.46
C VAL A 195 -1.66 5.07 -0.12
N LEU A 196 -0.78 4.28 0.51
CA LEU A 196 0.43 4.81 1.15
C LEU A 196 1.49 5.27 0.15
N GLN A 197 1.78 4.46 -0.87
CA GLN A 197 2.73 4.85 -1.91
C GLN A 197 2.18 5.99 -2.78
N PRO A 198 0.92 5.96 -3.25
CA PRO A 198 0.32 7.11 -3.92
C PRO A 198 0.32 8.39 -3.09
N PHE A 199 0.04 8.29 -1.78
CA PHE A 199 0.14 9.44 -0.89
C PHE A 199 1.55 10.04 -0.87
N TYR A 200 2.57 9.20 -0.69
CA TYR A 200 3.97 9.63 -0.71
C TYR A 200 4.30 10.36 -2.02
N GLU A 201 4.06 9.71 -3.15
CA GLU A 201 4.38 10.25 -4.48
C GLU A 201 3.63 11.56 -4.76
N GLN A 202 2.32 11.57 -4.52
CA GLN A 202 1.48 12.74 -4.75
C GLN A 202 1.89 13.92 -3.87
N SER A 203 2.15 13.68 -2.59
CA SER A 203 2.55 14.75 -1.66
C SER A 203 3.91 15.33 -2.03
N MET A 204 4.87 14.51 -2.42
CA MET A 204 6.18 14.95 -2.88
C MET A 204 6.06 15.79 -4.16
N ASP A 205 5.26 15.36 -5.12
CA ASP A 205 5.04 16.08 -6.39
C ASP A 205 4.30 17.41 -6.16
N ASP A 206 3.27 17.42 -5.30
CA ASP A 206 2.52 18.64 -4.97
C ASP A 206 3.41 19.69 -4.28
N MET A 207 4.21 19.27 -3.32
CA MET A 207 5.15 20.17 -2.62
C MET A 207 6.23 20.71 -3.57
N ALA A 208 6.81 19.85 -4.42
CA ALA A 208 7.80 20.26 -5.41
C ALA A 208 7.23 21.29 -6.39
N SER A 209 6.03 21.03 -6.90
CA SER A 209 5.34 21.92 -7.83
C SER A 209 5.00 23.27 -7.20
N GLY A 210 4.50 23.26 -5.97
CA GLY A 210 4.22 24.48 -5.21
C GLY A 210 5.48 25.28 -4.88
N PHE A 211 6.56 24.60 -4.50
CA PHE A 211 7.85 25.24 -4.22
C PHE A 211 8.46 25.87 -5.48
N PHE A 212 8.43 25.15 -6.61
CA PHE A 212 8.86 25.69 -7.90
C PHE A 212 8.05 26.93 -8.30
N LYS A 213 6.71 26.88 -8.15
CA LYS A 213 5.84 28.05 -8.38
C LYS A 213 6.19 29.22 -7.48
N LYS A 214 6.48 28.99 -6.20
CA LYS A 214 6.91 30.01 -5.26
C LYS A 214 8.18 30.71 -5.73
N LEU A 215 9.18 29.94 -6.19
CA LEU A 215 10.48 30.47 -6.62
C LEU A 215 10.45 31.18 -7.97
N THR A 216 9.63 30.71 -8.90
CA THR A 216 9.70 31.13 -10.33
C THR A 216 8.47 31.91 -10.80
N GLY A 217 7.40 31.90 -10.04
CA GLY A 217 6.09 32.41 -10.47
C GLY A 217 5.40 31.55 -11.55
N LYS A 218 5.99 30.43 -11.95
CA LYS A 218 5.51 29.56 -13.05
C LYS A 218 5.09 28.20 -12.51
N VAL A 219 4.07 27.62 -13.12
CA VAL A 219 3.75 26.19 -12.90
C VAL A 219 4.74 25.36 -13.72
N PRO A 220 5.26 24.22 -13.21
CA PRO A 220 6.11 23.33 -13.99
C PRO A 220 5.45 22.94 -15.32
N ALA A 221 6.22 22.93 -16.40
CA ALA A 221 5.72 22.59 -17.72
C ALA A 221 5.32 21.10 -17.85
N PHE A 222 5.93 20.24 -17.02
CA PHE A 222 5.56 18.84 -16.94
C PHE A 222 4.58 18.65 -15.78
N TYR A 223 3.34 18.46 -16.09
CA TYR A 223 2.31 18.10 -15.13
C TYR A 223 2.08 16.61 -15.18
N LYS A 224 2.42 15.90 -14.11
CA LYS A 224 1.93 14.54 -13.93
C LYS A 224 0.48 14.65 -13.44
N GLY A 225 -0.45 14.32 -14.29
CA GLY A 225 -1.87 14.31 -13.94
C GLY A 225 -2.14 13.37 -12.75
N ILE A 226 -2.98 13.81 -11.85
CA ILE A 226 -3.38 13.07 -10.64
C ILE A 226 -3.97 11.68 -10.96
N GLY A 227 -4.47 11.49 -12.19
CA GLY A 227 -5.07 10.23 -12.63
C GLY A 227 -4.08 9.12 -13.01
N THR A 228 -2.78 9.38 -13.00
CA THR A 228 -1.80 8.40 -13.48
C THR A 228 -1.54 7.25 -12.50
N TYR A 229 -1.93 7.40 -11.24
CA TYR A 229 -1.67 6.40 -10.20
C TYR A 229 -2.78 5.36 -10.07
N ALA A 230 -3.99 5.66 -10.50
CA ALA A 230 -5.15 4.82 -10.18
C ALA A 230 -5.53 3.81 -11.28
N THR A 231 -5.22 4.05 -12.55
CA THR A 231 -5.84 3.29 -13.65
C THR A 231 -4.95 3.02 -14.85
N LEU A 232 -3.80 3.67 -14.99
CA LEU A 232 -2.94 3.51 -16.15
C LEU A 232 -1.66 2.73 -15.80
N ARG A 233 -1.32 1.78 -16.64
CA ARG A 233 -0.03 1.09 -16.55
C ARG A 233 1.10 2.12 -16.64
N THR A 234 2.12 1.96 -15.82
CA THR A 234 3.23 2.91 -15.64
C THR A 234 3.88 3.36 -16.95
N THR A 235 3.92 2.49 -17.96
CA THR A 235 4.48 2.79 -19.29
C THR A 235 3.58 3.71 -20.09
N GLN A 236 2.27 3.51 -20.01
CA GLN A 236 1.29 4.35 -20.74
C GLN A 236 1.19 5.75 -20.12
N SER A 237 1.26 5.85 -18.77
CA SER A 237 1.23 7.15 -18.11
C SER A 237 2.49 7.98 -18.35
N LYS A 238 3.65 7.34 -18.52
CA LYS A 238 4.89 8.05 -18.88
C LYS A 238 4.80 8.64 -20.29
N ALA A 239 4.25 7.89 -21.24
CA ALA A 239 4.08 8.33 -22.61
C ALA A 239 3.12 9.52 -22.74
N MET A 240 2.07 9.62 -21.88
CA MET A 240 1.14 10.78 -21.87
C MET A 240 1.81 12.12 -21.53
N PHE A 241 2.96 12.10 -20.85
CA PHE A 241 3.58 13.30 -20.29
C PHE A 241 5.06 13.45 -20.66
N ASP A 242 5.52 12.73 -21.69
CA ASP A 242 6.90 12.80 -22.18
C ASP A 242 7.16 13.98 -23.11
N ASN A 243 6.13 14.78 -23.42
CA ASN A 243 6.14 15.87 -24.39
C ASN A 243 6.50 15.43 -25.82
N ASP A 244 6.38 14.13 -26.13
CA ASP A 244 6.60 13.62 -27.47
C ASP A 244 5.25 13.51 -28.20
N SER A 245 5.05 14.36 -29.20
CA SER A 245 3.83 14.39 -30.00
C SER A 245 3.65 13.15 -30.89
N THR A 246 4.64 12.28 -30.98
CA THR A 246 4.60 11.03 -31.76
C THR A 246 4.17 9.83 -30.91
N THR A 247 4.06 9.97 -29.59
CA THR A 247 3.61 8.93 -28.69
C THR A 247 2.07 8.90 -28.67
N TYR A 248 1.47 7.78 -29.10
CA TYR A 248 0.01 7.57 -29.12
C TYR A 248 -0.41 6.53 -28.08
N TYR A 249 -1.66 6.65 -27.60
CA TYR A 249 -2.32 5.80 -26.60
C TYR A 249 -3.35 4.89 -27.25
#